data_2539455f12fd3bbce82bc3a800b742fb
#
_entry.id   2539455f12fd3bbce82bc3a800b742fb
#
_cell.length_a   1.000
_cell.length_b   1.000
_cell.length_c   1.000
_cell.angle_alpha   90.00
_cell.angle_beta   90.00
_cell.angle_gamma   90.00
#
_symmetry.space_group_name_H-M   'P 1'
#
loop_
_entity.id
_entity.type
_entity.pdbx_description
1 polymer ?
#
loop_
_entity_poly.entity_id
_entity_poly.type
_entity_poly.pdbx_seq_one_letter_code
_entity_poly.pdbx_strand_id
1 'polypeptide(L)'
;MPIIQVDNVSMRFNLAQEKTETLKEYTVKLLKHQLFFNEFYALQDVSFSIEPGESVALIGRNGSGKSTMLKLIAGVMYPSKGSVRVNGEIAPLIELGAGFDMELTARENVYLNGAVLGHDRAYMDEHFKNIIDFAELWDFVDVPVKNYSSGMIARLGFSIATEVRADILACDEILSVGDFMFQQKCHDRMEQMLSGGTTLLFVSHDINQVKQLCRRAIWIDHGHLRGDGPSAEVCDAYVAAMQRGE
;
A
#
# COMPACT_ATOMS: atom_id res chain seq x y z
N MET A 1 21.96 7.54 -0.67
CA MET A 1 21.68 6.10 -0.49
C MET A 1 20.18 5.96 -0.65
N PRO A 2 19.70 5.10 -1.56
CA PRO A 2 18.26 4.98 -1.81
C PRO A 2 17.51 4.60 -0.53
N ILE A 3 16.31 5.17 -0.39
CA ILE A 3 15.42 4.85 0.74
C ILE A 3 14.70 3.53 0.50
N ILE A 4 14.40 3.20 -0.77
CA ILE A 4 13.88 1.91 -1.19
C ILE A 4 14.80 1.36 -2.28
N GLN A 5 15.24 0.11 -2.15
CA GLN A 5 16.03 -0.60 -3.14
C GLN A 5 15.42 -1.96 -3.42
N VAL A 6 15.06 -2.21 -4.67
CA VAL A 6 14.50 -3.45 -5.18
C VAL A 6 15.52 -4.06 -6.15
N ASP A 7 16.07 -5.24 -5.82
CA ASP A 7 17.15 -5.89 -6.57
C ASP A 7 16.70 -7.25 -7.09
N ASN A 8 16.51 -7.38 -8.41
CA ASN A 8 16.14 -8.62 -9.12
C ASN A 8 15.02 -9.42 -8.46
N VAL A 9 13.96 -8.71 -8.05
CA VAL A 9 12.85 -9.27 -7.30
C VAL A 9 11.94 -10.09 -8.20
N SER A 10 11.73 -11.36 -7.83
CA SER A 10 10.67 -12.20 -8.39
C SER A 10 9.77 -12.71 -7.27
N MET A 11 8.47 -12.71 -7.52
CA MET A 11 7.47 -13.23 -6.59
C MET A 11 6.61 -14.29 -7.26
N ARG A 12 6.68 -15.51 -6.73
CA ARG A 12 5.97 -16.68 -7.22
C ARG A 12 4.89 -17.10 -6.23
N PHE A 13 3.70 -17.36 -6.74
CA PHE A 13 2.61 -18.00 -6.02
C PHE A 13 2.36 -19.41 -6.55
N ASN A 14 2.13 -20.33 -5.65
CA ASN A 14 1.69 -21.68 -6.00
C ASN A 14 0.16 -21.70 -6.00
N LEU A 15 -0.43 -21.76 -7.18
CA LEU A 15 -1.88 -21.90 -7.34
C LEU A 15 -2.19 -23.41 -7.32
N ALA A 16 -2.81 -23.88 -6.23
CA ALA A 16 -3.36 -25.24 -6.22
C ALA A 16 -4.52 -25.30 -7.22
N GLN A 17 -4.48 -26.24 -8.17
CA GLN A 17 -5.55 -26.44 -9.15
C GLN A 17 -6.86 -26.88 -8.49
N GLU A 18 -6.79 -27.53 -7.33
CA GLU A 18 -7.94 -27.93 -6.53
C GLU A 18 -7.74 -27.52 -5.08
N LYS A 19 -8.75 -26.87 -4.49
CA LYS A 19 -8.79 -26.62 -3.05
C LYS A 19 -8.90 -27.97 -2.33
N THR A 20 -7.90 -28.30 -1.53
CA THR A 20 -7.98 -29.44 -0.59
C THR A 20 -8.53 -28.92 0.73
N GLU A 21 -9.74 -29.33 1.11
CA GLU A 21 -10.42 -28.84 2.32
C GLU A 21 -9.99 -29.59 3.60
N THR A 22 -9.41 -30.79 3.46
CA THR A 22 -9.04 -31.62 4.62
C THR A 22 -7.59 -32.09 4.55
N LEU A 23 -6.97 -32.23 5.73
CA LEU A 23 -5.61 -32.78 5.88
C LEU A 23 -5.51 -34.21 5.31
N LYS A 24 -6.58 -34.99 5.43
CA LYS A 24 -6.66 -36.36 4.90
C LYS A 24 -6.66 -36.39 3.38
N GLU A 25 -7.35 -35.47 2.73
CA GLU A 25 -7.35 -35.34 1.27
C GLU A 25 -5.98 -34.88 0.76
N TYR A 26 -5.36 -33.92 1.47
CA TYR A 26 -3.99 -33.48 1.18
C TYR A 26 -2.98 -34.61 1.22
N THR A 27 -3.00 -35.45 2.28
CA THR A 27 -2.08 -36.61 2.41
C THR A 27 -2.31 -37.65 1.33
N VAL A 28 -3.55 -37.93 0.96
CA VAL A 28 -3.89 -38.89 -0.10
C VAL A 28 -3.41 -38.39 -1.48
N LYS A 29 -3.63 -37.09 -1.78
CA LYS A 29 -3.16 -36.47 -3.03
C LYS A 29 -1.63 -36.39 -3.09
N LEU A 30 -0.97 -36.13 -1.96
CA LEU A 30 0.49 -36.15 -1.84
C LEU A 30 1.07 -37.54 -2.17
N LEU A 31 0.51 -38.60 -1.57
CA LEU A 31 0.94 -39.98 -1.80
C LEU A 31 0.67 -40.47 -3.26
N LYS A 32 -0.37 -39.91 -3.90
CA LYS A 32 -0.72 -40.23 -5.29
C LYS A 32 0.01 -39.36 -6.32
N HIS A 33 0.91 -38.46 -5.90
CA HIS A 33 1.60 -37.50 -6.81
C HIS A 33 0.58 -36.63 -7.61
N GLN A 34 -0.60 -36.36 -7.05
CA GLN A 34 -1.69 -35.62 -7.69
C GLN A 34 -1.80 -34.17 -7.21
N LEU A 35 -0.81 -33.66 -6.46
CA LEU A 35 -0.70 -32.26 -6.12
C LEU A 35 -0.06 -31.51 -7.29
N PHE A 36 -0.89 -31.03 -8.19
CA PHE A 36 -0.44 -30.17 -9.29
C PHE A 36 -0.54 -28.71 -8.83
N PHE A 37 0.59 -28.03 -8.72
CA PHE A 37 0.68 -26.61 -8.49
C PHE A 37 1.03 -25.91 -9.80
N ASN A 38 0.19 -24.99 -10.24
CA ASN A 38 0.61 -24.06 -11.28
C ASN A 38 1.38 -22.92 -10.63
N GLU A 39 2.62 -22.74 -11.04
CA GLU A 39 3.41 -21.59 -10.62
C GLU A 39 2.93 -20.36 -11.37
N PHE A 40 2.51 -19.36 -10.62
CA PHE A 40 2.15 -18.04 -11.13
C PHE A 40 3.17 -17.02 -10.66
N TYR A 41 3.84 -16.37 -11.59
CA TYR A 41 4.78 -15.30 -11.29
C TYR A 41 4.04 -13.96 -11.32
N ALA A 42 3.87 -13.35 -10.14
CA ALA A 42 3.30 -12.02 -10.02
C ALA A 42 4.32 -10.92 -10.33
N LEU A 43 5.63 -11.22 -10.11
CA LEU A 43 6.75 -10.35 -10.44
C LEU A 43 7.91 -11.21 -10.94
N GLN A 44 8.67 -10.70 -11.92
CA GLN A 44 9.82 -11.39 -12.53
C GLN A 44 10.95 -10.40 -12.78
N ASP A 45 12.07 -10.61 -12.07
CA ASP A 45 13.35 -9.91 -12.23
C ASP A 45 13.23 -8.38 -12.25
N VAL A 46 12.38 -7.83 -11.36
CA VAL A 46 12.13 -6.40 -11.25
C VAL A 46 13.22 -5.74 -10.40
N SER A 47 13.81 -4.65 -10.91
CA SER A 47 14.82 -3.87 -10.20
C SER A 47 14.59 -2.37 -10.39
N PHE A 48 14.58 -1.62 -9.29
CA PHE A 48 14.57 -0.15 -9.27
C PHE A 48 14.99 0.36 -7.90
N SER A 49 15.29 1.66 -7.79
CA SER A 49 15.56 2.33 -6.52
C SER A 49 14.76 3.62 -6.42
N ILE A 50 14.45 4.04 -5.20
CA ILE A 50 13.78 5.31 -4.89
C ILE A 50 14.67 6.07 -3.91
N GLU A 51 14.94 7.33 -4.22
CA GLU A 51 15.74 8.21 -3.36
C GLU A 51 14.85 8.91 -2.32
N PRO A 52 15.39 9.35 -1.17
CA PRO A 52 14.62 10.09 -0.17
C PRO A 52 13.95 11.35 -0.76
N GLY A 53 12.68 11.56 -0.41
CA GLY A 53 11.88 12.70 -0.88
C GLY A 53 11.35 12.58 -2.30
N GLU A 54 11.57 11.45 -3.00
CA GLU A 54 10.92 11.21 -4.29
C GLU A 54 9.43 10.90 -4.14
N SER A 55 8.63 11.35 -5.11
CA SER A 55 7.25 10.91 -5.31
C SER A 55 7.17 10.01 -6.54
N VAL A 56 6.93 8.70 -6.30
CA VAL A 56 6.98 7.66 -7.33
C VAL A 56 5.65 6.92 -7.39
N ALA A 57 5.10 6.78 -8.60
CA ALA A 57 3.92 5.96 -8.83
C ALA A 57 4.28 4.58 -9.39
N LEU A 58 3.60 3.53 -8.92
CA LEU A 58 3.54 2.24 -9.61
C LEU A 58 2.28 2.20 -10.46
N ILE A 59 2.43 2.11 -11.77
CA ILE A 59 1.31 2.03 -12.73
C ILE A 59 1.31 0.71 -13.49
N GLY A 60 0.17 0.35 -14.06
CA GLY A 60 -0.02 -0.87 -14.84
C GLY A 60 -1.44 -1.43 -14.70
N ARG A 61 -1.77 -2.44 -15.51
CA ARG A 61 -3.10 -3.09 -15.50
C ARG A 61 -3.41 -3.79 -14.16
N ASN A 62 -4.69 -4.09 -13.92
CA ASN A 62 -5.07 -4.95 -12.81
C ASN A 62 -4.41 -6.34 -12.96
N GLY A 63 -3.83 -6.84 -11.87
CA GLY A 63 -3.07 -8.10 -11.88
C GLY A 63 -1.65 -8.00 -12.42
N SER A 64 -1.12 -6.81 -12.74
CA SER A 64 0.26 -6.66 -13.24
C SER A 64 1.35 -6.84 -12.18
N GLY A 65 1.00 -6.87 -10.89
CA GLY A 65 1.96 -7.07 -9.80
C GLY A 65 2.18 -5.85 -8.90
N LYS A 66 1.51 -4.70 -9.14
CA LYS A 66 1.67 -3.45 -8.35
C LYS A 66 1.45 -3.63 -6.85
N SER A 67 0.29 -4.16 -6.46
CA SER A 67 -0.04 -4.39 -5.04
C SER A 67 0.86 -5.46 -4.41
N THR A 68 1.36 -6.43 -5.21
CA THR A 68 2.36 -7.39 -4.75
C THR A 68 3.69 -6.69 -4.45
N MET A 69 4.15 -5.81 -5.35
CA MET A 69 5.36 -5.02 -5.14
C MET A 69 5.21 -4.11 -3.92
N LEU A 70 4.07 -3.45 -3.76
CA LEU A 70 3.80 -2.61 -2.60
C LEU A 70 3.85 -3.40 -1.28
N LYS A 71 3.26 -4.61 -1.23
CA LYS A 71 3.30 -5.51 -0.07
C LYS A 71 4.72 -6.01 0.24
N LEU A 72 5.55 -6.24 -0.77
CA LEU A 72 6.97 -6.59 -0.60
C LEU A 72 7.75 -5.42 0.00
N ILE A 73 7.55 -4.19 -0.49
CA ILE A 73 8.19 -2.99 0.04
C ILE A 73 7.73 -2.69 1.47
N ALA A 74 6.44 -2.86 1.75
CA ALA A 74 5.88 -2.70 3.10
C ALA A 74 6.30 -3.80 4.10
N GLY A 75 7.07 -4.82 3.67
CA GLY A 75 7.53 -5.90 4.53
C GLY A 75 6.43 -6.91 4.92
N VAL A 76 5.24 -6.82 4.32
CA VAL A 76 4.12 -7.77 4.55
C VAL A 76 4.42 -9.13 3.92
N MET A 77 5.24 -9.14 2.87
CA MET A 77 5.63 -10.35 2.14
C MET A 77 7.14 -10.35 1.87
N TYR A 78 7.70 -11.55 1.67
CA TYR A 78 9.09 -11.73 1.24
C TYR A 78 9.16 -12.19 -0.22
N PRO A 79 10.12 -11.69 -1.01
CA PRO A 79 10.27 -12.10 -2.40
C PRO A 79 10.73 -13.56 -2.50
N SER A 80 10.32 -14.27 -3.56
CA SER A 80 10.78 -15.63 -3.85
C SER A 80 12.24 -15.65 -4.33
N LYS A 81 12.70 -14.55 -4.98
CA LYS A 81 14.09 -14.32 -5.40
C LYS A 81 14.38 -12.82 -5.32
N GLY A 82 15.65 -12.48 -5.20
CA GLY A 82 16.11 -11.11 -5.09
C GLY A 82 15.97 -10.56 -3.68
N SER A 83 16.01 -9.24 -3.52
CA SER A 83 15.88 -8.59 -2.23
C SER A 83 15.20 -7.23 -2.34
N VAL A 84 14.46 -6.87 -1.29
CA VAL A 84 13.93 -5.51 -1.07
C VAL A 84 14.57 -4.98 0.20
N ARG A 85 15.13 -3.77 0.13
CA ARG A 85 15.70 -3.06 1.29
C ARG A 85 15.00 -1.73 1.41
N VAL A 86 14.62 -1.41 2.64
CA VAL A 86 13.98 -0.15 2.99
C VAL A 86 14.76 0.48 4.13
N ASN A 87 15.16 1.73 3.97
CA ASN A 87 15.96 2.49 4.92
C ASN A 87 15.11 3.65 5.45
N GLY A 88 14.19 3.37 6.36
CA GLY A 88 13.29 4.35 6.96
C GLY A 88 12.00 3.69 7.46
N GLU A 89 11.19 4.48 8.14
CA GLU A 89 9.88 4.06 8.65
C GLU A 89 8.82 4.20 7.55
N ILE A 90 8.06 3.12 7.31
CA ILE A 90 6.96 3.10 6.35
C ILE A 90 5.64 3.26 7.07
N ALA A 91 4.82 4.23 6.64
CA ALA A 91 3.39 4.25 6.92
C ALA A 91 2.63 3.59 5.74
N PRO A 92 2.18 2.34 5.88
CA PRO A 92 1.46 1.66 4.82
C PRO A 92 -0.03 2.06 4.84
N LEU A 93 -0.45 2.83 3.86
CA LEU A 93 -1.84 3.11 3.55
C LEU A 93 -2.36 2.11 2.48
N ILE A 94 -2.09 0.82 2.67
CA ILE A 94 -2.44 -0.21 1.67
C ILE A 94 -3.89 -0.69 1.86
N GLU A 95 -4.32 -0.81 3.10
CA GLU A 95 -5.68 -1.20 3.47
C GLU A 95 -6.06 -0.38 4.71
N LEU A 96 -6.78 0.74 4.53
CA LEU A 96 -7.19 1.61 5.63
C LEU A 96 -8.05 0.85 6.64
N GLY A 97 -7.57 0.80 7.88
CA GLY A 97 -8.25 0.06 8.95
C GLY A 97 -7.91 -1.43 9.02
N ALA A 98 -7.02 -1.97 8.18
CA ALA A 98 -6.61 -3.39 8.24
C ALA A 98 -5.98 -3.79 9.60
N GLY A 99 -5.42 -2.84 10.34
CA GLY A 99 -4.87 -3.07 11.69
C GLY A 99 -5.86 -2.80 12.82
N PHE A 100 -7.13 -2.50 12.52
CA PHE A 100 -8.12 -2.21 13.55
C PHE A 100 -8.69 -3.48 14.18
N ASP A 101 -8.78 -3.45 15.51
CA ASP A 101 -9.65 -4.40 16.21
C ASP A 101 -11.06 -3.81 16.21
N MET A 102 -11.98 -4.51 15.55
CA MET A 102 -13.35 -4.04 15.34
C MET A 102 -14.15 -3.98 16.65
N GLU A 103 -13.76 -4.73 17.68
CA GLU A 103 -14.40 -4.71 19.01
C GLU A 103 -13.95 -3.53 19.88
N LEU A 104 -12.82 -2.93 19.55
CA LEU A 104 -12.28 -1.78 20.25
C LEU A 104 -12.89 -0.47 19.71
N THR A 105 -12.89 0.57 20.55
CA THR A 105 -13.28 1.93 20.18
C THR A 105 -12.26 2.59 19.25
N ALA A 106 -12.62 3.72 18.62
CA ALA A 106 -11.66 4.50 17.84
C ALA A 106 -10.48 4.97 18.71
N ARG A 107 -10.76 5.40 19.95
CA ARG A 107 -9.72 5.76 20.91
C ARG A 107 -8.70 4.63 21.09
N GLU A 108 -9.16 3.44 21.41
CA GLU A 108 -8.31 2.28 21.63
C GLU A 108 -7.55 1.88 20.38
N ASN A 109 -8.20 1.94 19.21
CA ASN A 109 -7.56 1.66 17.92
C ASN A 109 -6.46 2.67 17.55
N VAL A 110 -6.60 3.95 17.92
CA VAL A 110 -5.53 4.95 17.73
C VAL A 110 -4.27 4.53 18.48
N TYR A 111 -4.38 4.13 19.75
CA TYR A 111 -3.23 3.67 20.53
C TYR A 111 -2.69 2.32 20.03
N LEU A 112 -3.57 1.39 19.68
CA LEU A 112 -3.17 0.09 19.13
C LEU A 112 -2.34 0.26 17.85
N ASN A 113 -2.83 1.07 16.91
CA ASN A 113 -2.12 1.31 15.65
C ASN A 113 -0.84 2.11 15.86
N GLY A 114 -0.83 3.10 16.76
CA GLY A 114 0.39 3.79 17.16
C GLY A 114 1.46 2.82 17.66
N ALA A 115 1.09 1.87 18.52
CA ALA A 115 2.01 0.85 19.02
C ALA A 115 2.51 -0.09 17.91
N VAL A 116 1.65 -0.48 16.95
CA VAL A 116 2.04 -1.28 15.78
C VAL A 116 3.03 -0.52 14.89
N LEU A 117 2.89 0.80 14.77
CA LEU A 117 3.80 1.68 14.04
C LEU A 117 5.07 2.04 14.84
N GLY A 118 5.24 1.49 16.06
CA GLY A 118 6.44 1.68 16.87
C GLY A 118 6.43 2.91 17.79
N HIS A 119 5.28 3.59 17.92
CA HIS A 119 5.15 4.78 18.77
C HIS A 119 4.68 4.42 20.18
N ASP A 120 5.25 5.08 21.16
CA ASP A 120 4.84 4.91 22.54
C ASP A 120 3.54 5.67 22.88
N ARG A 121 3.00 5.41 24.06
CA ARG A 121 1.76 6.01 24.50
C ARG A 121 1.88 7.54 24.64
N ALA A 122 3.00 8.06 25.11
CA ALA A 122 3.19 9.49 25.33
C ALA A 122 3.15 10.26 24.00
N TYR A 123 3.79 9.71 22.97
CA TYR A 123 3.70 10.22 21.60
C TYR A 123 2.26 10.23 21.09
N MET A 124 1.53 9.13 21.28
CA MET A 124 0.13 9.04 20.83
C MET A 124 -0.81 9.97 21.62
N ASP A 125 -0.56 10.21 22.92
CA ASP A 125 -1.33 11.18 23.72
C ASP A 125 -1.18 12.61 23.16
N GLU A 126 0.01 12.99 22.69
CA GLU A 126 0.28 14.29 22.06
C GLU A 126 -0.45 14.45 20.72
N HIS A 127 -0.51 13.38 19.92
CA HIS A 127 -1.07 13.39 18.55
C HIS A 127 -2.57 13.03 18.50
N PHE A 128 -3.12 12.44 19.58
CA PHE A 128 -4.49 11.93 19.62
C PHE A 128 -5.54 12.94 19.17
N LYS A 129 -5.43 14.16 19.71
CA LYS A 129 -6.39 15.24 19.38
C LYS A 129 -6.38 15.56 17.89
N ASN A 130 -5.21 15.69 17.29
CA ASN A 130 -5.07 16.00 15.87
C ASN A 130 -5.64 14.89 14.99
N ILE A 131 -5.41 13.61 15.36
CA ILE A 131 -5.96 12.44 14.66
C ILE A 131 -7.49 12.50 14.64
N ILE A 132 -8.12 12.71 15.79
CA ILE A 132 -9.59 12.72 15.89
C ILE A 132 -10.20 13.98 15.27
N ASP A 133 -9.54 15.14 15.39
CA ASP A 133 -9.94 16.38 14.72
C ASP A 133 -9.91 16.21 13.19
N PHE A 134 -8.84 15.60 12.65
CA PHE A 134 -8.73 15.38 11.22
C PHE A 134 -9.79 14.39 10.71
N ALA A 135 -10.00 13.29 11.45
CA ALA A 135 -11.01 12.28 11.13
C ALA A 135 -12.45 12.78 11.26
N GLU A 136 -12.70 13.85 12.05
CA GLU A 136 -14.03 14.39 12.40
C GLU A 136 -14.89 13.35 13.13
N LEU A 137 -14.32 12.63 14.11
CA LEU A 137 -14.96 11.49 14.77
C LEU A 137 -15.17 11.65 16.27
N TRP A 138 -15.19 12.89 16.80
CA TRP A 138 -15.35 13.12 18.24
C TRP A 138 -16.62 12.50 18.83
N ASP A 139 -17.74 12.60 18.13
CA ASP A 139 -19.02 12.06 18.59
C ASP A 139 -19.04 10.52 18.66
N PHE A 140 -18.09 9.89 18.00
CA PHE A 140 -17.99 8.44 17.88
C PHE A 140 -16.73 7.85 18.53
N VAL A 141 -15.85 8.68 19.11
CA VAL A 141 -14.51 8.30 19.58
C VAL A 141 -14.51 7.12 20.57
N ASP A 142 -15.54 7.01 21.39
CA ASP A 142 -15.70 5.94 22.38
C ASP A 142 -16.72 4.86 21.95
N VAL A 143 -17.07 4.84 20.65
CA VAL A 143 -17.92 3.79 20.06
C VAL A 143 -17.04 2.73 19.41
N PRO A 144 -17.34 1.41 19.57
CA PRO A 144 -16.62 0.34 18.89
C PRO A 144 -16.63 0.48 17.37
N VAL A 145 -15.47 0.26 16.73
CA VAL A 145 -15.27 0.49 15.29
C VAL A 145 -16.14 -0.42 14.43
N LYS A 146 -16.59 -1.57 14.92
CA LYS A 146 -17.57 -2.42 14.23
C LYS A 146 -18.88 -1.70 13.88
N ASN A 147 -19.22 -0.63 14.59
CA ASN A 147 -20.41 0.19 14.34
C ASN A 147 -20.15 1.35 13.35
N TYR A 148 -18.93 1.47 12.84
CA TYR A 148 -18.56 2.52 11.89
C TYR A 148 -18.95 2.14 10.46
N SER A 149 -19.24 3.17 9.66
CA SER A 149 -19.29 3.01 8.21
C SER A 149 -17.88 2.79 7.64
N SER A 150 -17.78 2.22 6.44
CA SER A 150 -16.50 2.07 5.74
C SER A 150 -15.78 3.42 5.56
N GLY A 151 -16.53 4.51 5.33
CA GLY A 151 -16.00 5.86 5.25
C GLY A 151 -15.41 6.35 6.58
N MET A 152 -16.04 6.07 7.73
CA MET A 152 -15.51 6.43 9.05
C MET A 152 -14.24 5.64 9.38
N ILE A 153 -14.21 4.34 9.07
CA ILE A 153 -13.01 3.49 9.22
C ILE A 153 -11.86 4.07 8.41
N ALA A 154 -12.12 4.40 7.17
CA ALA A 154 -11.11 4.92 6.26
C ALA A 154 -10.62 6.32 6.67
N ARG A 155 -11.50 7.21 7.15
CA ARG A 155 -11.14 8.51 7.73
C ARG A 155 -10.20 8.34 8.94
N LEU A 156 -10.55 7.45 9.88
CA LEU A 156 -9.73 7.17 11.04
C LEU A 156 -8.35 6.61 10.65
N GLY A 157 -8.32 5.61 9.76
CA GLY A 157 -7.09 4.98 9.30
C GLY A 157 -6.15 5.96 8.60
N PHE A 158 -6.68 6.79 7.70
CA PHE A 158 -5.91 7.83 7.03
C PHE A 158 -5.35 8.86 8.03
N SER A 159 -6.18 9.30 9.00
CA SER A 159 -5.77 10.28 10.00
C SER A 159 -4.63 9.76 10.87
N ILE A 160 -4.68 8.50 11.32
CA ILE A 160 -3.59 7.89 12.09
C ILE A 160 -2.32 7.83 11.25
N ALA A 161 -2.39 7.28 10.07
CA ALA A 161 -1.20 7.04 9.24
C ALA A 161 -0.52 8.32 8.73
N THR A 162 -1.26 9.44 8.63
CA THR A 162 -0.70 10.73 8.17
C THR A 162 -0.34 11.69 9.29
N GLU A 163 -0.77 11.44 10.52
CA GLU A 163 -0.35 12.22 11.69
C GLU A 163 0.97 11.71 12.25
N VAL A 164 1.21 10.41 12.18
CA VAL A 164 2.43 9.77 12.64
C VAL A 164 3.57 10.04 11.65
N ARG A 165 4.75 10.41 12.14
CA ARG A 165 5.91 10.65 11.28
C ARG A 165 6.34 9.34 10.62
N ALA A 166 6.45 9.38 9.29
CA ALA A 166 7.01 8.32 8.49
C ALA A 166 7.95 8.91 7.42
N ASP A 167 9.03 8.20 7.12
CA ASP A 167 9.96 8.58 6.05
C ASP A 167 9.36 8.26 4.68
N ILE A 168 8.51 7.22 4.63
CA ILE A 168 7.90 6.69 3.42
C ILE A 168 6.41 6.54 3.63
N LEU A 169 5.61 7.13 2.75
CA LEU A 169 4.17 6.93 2.67
C LEU A 169 3.88 5.98 1.50
N ALA A 170 3.36 4.80 1.79
CA ALA A 170 3.03 3.79 0.79
C ALA A 170 1.51 3.67 0.64
N CYS A 171 0.96 4.16 -0.48
CA CYS A 171 -0.48 4.29 -0.69
C CYS A 171 -0.96 3.42 -1.85
N ASP A 172 -2.11 2.73 -1.69
CA ASP A 172 -2.83 2.00 -2.74
C ASP A 172 -4.22 2.61 -2.93
N GLU A 173 -4.44 3.38 -4.01
CA GLU A 173 -5.73 3.96 -4.47
C GLU A 173 -6.58 4.73 -3.42
N ILE A 174 -5.97 5.22 -2.34
CA ILE A 174 -6.66 5.66 -1.10
C ILE A 174 -7.29 7.05 -1.17
N LEU A 175 -6.99 7.85 -2.20
CA LEU A 175 -7.49 9.22 -2.29
C LEU A 175 -8.99 9.33 -2.58
N SER A 176 -9.68 8.22 -2.77
CA SER A 176 -11.14 8.17 -2.97
C SER A 176 -11.94 7.97 -1.67
N VAL A 177 -11.32 8.21 -0.50
CA VAL A 177 -11.93 7.97 0.81
C VAL A 177 -12.80 9.14 1.25
N GLY A 178 -14.00 8.82 1.76
CA GLY A 178 -14.92 9.80 2.31
C GLY A 178 -15.65 10.60 1.23
N ASP A 179 -16.25 11.72 1.65
CA ASP A 179 -16.89 12.67 0.75
C ASP A 179 -15.85 13.62 0.09
N PHE A 180 -16.32 14.44 -0.83
CA PHE A 180 -15.48 15.37 -1.57
C PHE A 180 -14.63 16.29 -0.68
N MET A 181 -15.21 16.79 0.42
CA MET A 181 -14.50 17.70 1.34
C MET A 181 -13.37 16.98 2.08
N PHE A 182 -13.60 15.73 2.47
CA PHE A 182 -12.57 14.93 3.13
C PHE A 182 -11.46 14.52 2.14
N GLN A 183 -11.80 14.21 0.89
CA GLN A 183 -10.82 13.95 -0.16
C GLN A 183 -9.89 15.16 -0.38
N GLN A 184 -10.44 16.37 -0.36
CA GLN A 184 -9.63 17.59 -0.46
C GLN A 184 -8.67 17.73 0.74
N LYS A 185 -9.14 17.48 1.97
CA LYS A 185 -8.30 17.47 3.18
C LYS A 185 -7.17 16.43 3.08
N CYS A 186 -7.47 15.24 2.56
CA CYS A 186 -6.45 14.20 2.33
C CYS A 186 -5.39 14.65 1.33
N HIS A 187 -5.81 15.26 0.23
CA HIS A 187 -4.89 15.80 -0.79
C HIS A 187 -3.97 16.86 -0.19
N ASP A 188 -4.54 17.85 0.52
CA ASP A 188 -3.77 18.94 1.15
C ASP A 188 -2.77 18.39 2.18
N ARG A 189 -3.16 17.37 2.97
CA ARG A 189 -2.28 16.70 3.92
C ARG A 189 -1.12 15.98 3.21
N MET A 190 -1.40 15.28 2.12
CA MET A 190 -0.34 14.62 1.33
C MET A 190 0.63 15.62 0.72
N GLU A 191 0.15 16.74 0.17
CA GLU A 191 1.02 17.80 -0.34
C GLU A 191 1.93 18.37 0.76
N GLN A 192 1.40 18.58 1.97
CA GLN A 192 2.20 19.01 3.13
C GLN A 192 3.29 18.00 3.48
N MET A 193 2.97 16.70 3.51
CA MET A 193 3.95 15.65 3.81
C MET A 193 5.05 15.59 2.75
N LEU A 194 4.69 15.67 1.47
CA LEU A 194 5.64 15.68 0.34
C LEU A 194 6.54 16.91 0.38
N SER A 195 5.99 18.09 0.67
CA SER A 195 6.79 19.32 0.82
C SER A 195 7.71 19.25 2.05
N GLY A 196 7.36 18.47 3.06
CA GLY A 196 8.16 18.16 4.24
C GLY A 196 9.30 17.16 4.01
N GLY A 197 9.40 16.58 2.79
CA GLY A 197 10.46 15.64 2.42
C GLY A 197 10.10 14.16 2.58
N THR A 198 8.86 13.83 2.92
CA THR A 198 8.37 12.43 2.95
C THR A 198 8.42 11.83 1.55
N THR A 199 8.93 10.61 1.43
CA THR A 199 8.94 9.85 0.17
C THR A 199 7.56 9.26 -0.07
N LEU A 200 7.01 9.41 -1.28
CA LEU A 200 5.73 8.82 -1.66
C LEU A 200 5.94 7.64 -2.60
N LEU A 201 5.36 6.50 -2.24
CA LEU A 201 5.14 5.37 -3.13
C LEU A 201 3.63 5.21 -3.35
N PHE A 202 3.15 5.57 -4.53
CA PHE A 202 1.74 5.64 -4.85
C PHE A 202 1.35 4.61 -5.90
N VAL A 203 0.36 3.79 -5.59
CA VAL A 203 -0.25 2.88 -6.57
C VAL A 203 -1.59 3.44 -6.98
N SER A 204 -1.79 3.69 -8.27
CA SER A 204 -3.07 4.14 -8.78
C SER A 204 -3.29 3.69 -10.22
N HIS A 205 -4.55 3.55 -10.59
CA HIS A 205 -4.98 3.38 -11.97
C HIS A 205 -5.43 4.72 -12.61
N ASP A 206 -5.58 5.78 -11.81
CA ASP A 206 -5.90 7.12 -12.30
C ASP A 206 -4.63 7.86 -12.72
N ILE A 207 -4.40 7.89 -14.03
CA ILE A 207 -3.24 8.53 -14.64
C ILE A 207 -3.17 10.04 -14.36
N ASN A 208 -4.31 10.72 -14.18
CA ASN A 208 -4.32 12.14 -13.87
C ASN A 208 -3.81 12.40 -12.45
N GLN A 209 -4.25 11.60 -11.47
CA GLN A 209 -3.72 11.66 -10.10
C GLN A 209 -2.23 11.36 -10.08
N VAL A 210 -1.77 10.35 -10.83
CA VAL A 210 -0.34 10.02 -10.92
C VAL A 210 0.47 11.21 -11.43
N LYS A 211 0.03 11.86 -12.50
CA LYS A 211 0.72 13.04 -13.08
C LYS A 211 0.72 14.25 -12.16
N GLN A 212 -0.29 14.40 -11.29
CA GLN A 212 -0.38 15.50 -10.34
C GLN A 212 0.53 15.29 -9.11
N LEU A 213 0.51 14.08 -8.54
CA LEU A 213 1.17 13.80 -7.27
C LEU A 213 2.60 13.28 -7.42
N CYS A 214 2.91 12.60 -8.53
CA CYS A 214 4.18 11.90 -8.70
C CYS A 214 5.03 12.52 -9.81
N ARG A 215 6.31 12.73 -9.52
CA ARG A 215 7.29 13.21 -10.52
C ARG A 215 7.83 12.07 -11.38
N ARG A 216 7.81 10.83 -10.86
CA ARG A 216 8.33 9.64 -11.51
C ARG A 216 7.25 8.55 -11.50
N ALA A 217 7.22 7.73 -12.54
CA ALA A 217 6.37 6.55 -12.60
C ALA A 217 7.19 5.33 -13.01
N ILE A 218 6.82 4.20 -12.42
CA ILE A 218 7.35 2.87 -12.70
C ILE A 218 6.18 2.05 -13.26
N TRP A 219 6.30 1.64 -14.52
CA TRP A 219 5.28 0.83 -15.17
C TRP A 219 5.62 -0.65 -15.06
N ILE A 220 4.73 -1.39 -14.38
CA ILE A 220 4.81 -2.86 -14.27
C ILE A 220 3.73 -3.47 -15.16
N ASP A 221 4.14 -4.39 -16.03
CA ASP A 221 3.25 -5.10 -16.92
C ASP A 221 3.56 -6.60 -16.91
N HIS A 222 2.52 -7.43 -16.64
CA HIS A 222 2.67 -8.88 -16.49
C HIS A 222 3.87 -9.31 -15.61
N GLY A 223 4.07 -8.58 -14.52
CA GLY A 223 5.14 -8.85 -13.56
C GLY A 223 6.52 -8.32 -13.95
N HIS A 224 6.68 -7.68 -15.10
CA HIS A 224 7.94 -7.12 -15.57
C HIS A 224 7.97 -5.60 -15.54
N LEU A 225 9.15 -5.05 -15.32
CA LEU A 225 9.38 -3.60 -15.46
C LEU A 225 9.37 -3.23 -16.95
N ARG A 226 8.42 -2.40 -17.37
CA ARG A 226 8.28 -1.91 -18.75
C ARG A 226 8.79 -0.49 -18.95
N GLY A 227 8.70 0.34 -17.92
CA GLY A 227 9.16 1.73 -17.99
C GLY A 227 9.46 2.28 -16.60
N ASP A 228 10.42 3.18 -16.54
CA ASP A 228 10.82 3.88 -15.33
C ASP A 228 11.37 5.27 -15.73
N GLY A 229 10.77 6.34 -15.26
CA GLY A 229 11.16 7.69 -15.63
C GLY A 229 10.13 8.76 -15.25
N PRO A 230 10.21 9.96 -15.86
CA PRO A 230 9.26 11.04 -15.61
C PRO A 230 7.81 10.59 -15.76
N SER A 231 6.96 10.93 -14.78
CA SER A 231 5.58 10.42 -14.72
C SER A 231 4.77 10.74 -15.98
N ALA A 232 4.94 11.92 -16.56
CA ALA A 232 4.24 12.31 -17.78
C ALA A 232 4.59 11.38 -18.96
N GLU A 233 5.88 11.09 -19.17
CA GLU A 233 6.35 10.27 -20.30
C GLU A 233 5.91 8.81 -20.15
N VAL A 234 6.11 8.23 -18.93
CA VAL A 234 5.76 6.84 -18.68
C VAL A 234 4.25 6.63 -18.72
N CYS A 235 3.46 7.58 -18.19
CA CYS A 235 2.01 7.54 -18.27
C CYS A 235 1.49 7.63 -19.71
N ASP A 236 2.07 8.52 -20.54
CA ASP A 236 1.67 8.63 -21.95
C ASP A 236 2.02 7.36 -22.73
N ALA A 237 3.20 6.77 -22.48
CA ALA A 237 3.59 5.49 -23.06
C ALA A 237 2.64 4.36 -22.64
N TYR A 238 2.26 4.32 -21.36
CA TYR A 238 1.28 3.34 -20.84
C TYR A 238 -0.08 3.48 -21.53
N VAL A 239 -0.63 4.71 -21.60
CA VAL A 239 -1.92 4.96 -22.25
C VAL A 239 -1.88 4.56 -23.74
N ALA A 240 -0.81 4.91 -24.44
CA ALA A 240 -0.63 4.54 -25.85
C ALA A 240 -0.56 3.01 -26.06
N ALA A 241 0.10 2.27 -25.15
CA ALA A 241 0.13 0.81 -25.19
C ALA A 241 -1.26 0.21 -24.96
N MET A 242 -2.01 0.73 -23.97
CA MET A 242 -3.39 0.28 -23.69
C MET A 242 -4.33 0.50 -24.88
N GLN A 243 -4.19 1.61 -25.60
CA GLN A 243 -4.99 1.90 -26.81
C GLN A 243 -4.66 0.96 -27.98
N ARG A 244 -3.42 0.44 -28.05
CA ARG A 244 -3.01 -0.57 -29.04
C ARG A 244 -3.41 -1.99 -28.69
N GLY A 245 -3.91 -2.24 -27.47
CA GLY A 245 -4.30 -3.57 -27.00
C GLY A 245 -3.12 -4.45 -26.56
N GLU A 246 -1.99 -3.81 -26.24
CA GLU A 246 -0.78 -4.45 -25.73
C GLU A 246 -0.90 -4.77 -24.24
#